data_805cf1b560837c0dd05b82b075f2428e
#
_entry.id   805cf1b560837c0dd05b82b075f2428e
#
_cell.length_a   1.000
_cell.length_b   1.000
_cell.length_c   1.000
_cell.angle_alpha   90.00
_cell.angle_beta   90.00
_cell.angle_gamma   90.00
#
_symmetry.space_group_name_H-M   'P 1'
#
loop_
_entity.id
_entity.type
_entity.pdbx_description
1 polymer ?
#
loop_
_entity_poly.entity_id
_entity_poly.type
_entity_poly.pdbx_seq_one_letter_code
_entity_poly.pdbx_strand_id
1 'polypeptide(L)'
;MISELSKHILAAGGKRIRPIITLLTSKLCNYEGKNHLSLAACIEFIHTATLLHDDVIDESKLRRGVATANDIFGNKTSVLVGDFLFSRSFELMVENGSKQILEVLSSASSTIAKGEVLQLTTVNDCSTSKETYLNIINSKTASLFAAAAEISAILSNKNKLIQNALITYGQKLGIAFQ
;
A
#
# COMPACT_ATOMS: atom_id res chain seq x y z
N MET A 1 21.79 -9.35 2.94
CA MET A 1 20.61 -9.22 3.81
C MET A 1 19.44 -8.51 3.11
N ILE A 2 19.47 -7.20 2.75
CA ILE A 2 18.35 -6.53 2.02
C ILE A 2 17.99 -7.29 0.74
N SER A 3 19.00 -7.62 -0.10
CA SER A 3 18.78 -8.34 -1.37
C SER A 3 18.18 -9.75 -1.17
N GLU A 4 18.58 -10.48 -0.13
CA GLU A 4 18.08 -11.83 0.17
C GLU A 4 16.63 -11.77 0.64
N LEU A 5 16.32 -10.86 1.58
CA LEU A 5 14.96 -10.67 2.06
C LEU A 5 14.04 -10.16 0.94
N SER A 6 14.50 -9.23 0.09
CA SER A 6 13.74 -8.78 -1.08
C SER A 6 13.45 -9.92 -2.06
N LYS A 7 14.42 -10.82 -2.32
CA LYS A 7 14.20 -12.01 -3.13
C LYS A 7 13.17 -12.94 -2.50
N HIS A 8 13.22 -13.13 -1.19
CA HIS A 8 12.24 -13.95 -0.46
C HIS A 8 10.83 -13.38 -0.61
N ILE A 9 10.64 -12.06 -0.41
CA ILE A 9 9.33 -11.40 -0.59
C ILE A 9 8.81 -11.55 -2.02
N LEU A 10 9.69 -11.38 -3.00
CA LEU A 10 9.31 -11.52 -4.41
C LEU A 10 8.90 -12.97 -4.73
N ALA A 11 9.63 -13.95 -4.20
CA ALA A 11 9.35 -15.38 -4.37
C ALA A 11 8.04 -15.82 -3.68
N ALA A 12 7.66 -15.19 -2.56
CA ALA A 12 6.38 -15.43 -1.89
C ALA A 12 5.16 -15.01 -2.74
N GLY A 13 5.41 -14.37 -3.87
CA GLY A 13 4.39 -14.01 -4.87
C GLY A 13 3.47 -12.88 -4.41
N GLY A 14 2.39 -12.71 -5.16
CA GLY A 14 1.35 -11.70 -4.90
C GLY A 14 0.62 -11.33 -6.18
N LYS A 15 -0.64 -10.95 -6.06
CA LYS A 15 -1.45 -10.54 -7.22
C LYS A 15 -1.05 -9.19 -7.80
N ARG A 16 -0.20 -8.40 -7.09
CA ARG A 16 0.28 -7.07 -7.50
C ARG A 16 -0.84 -6.13 -7.97
N ILE A 17 -2.02 -6.22 -7.34
CA ILE A 17 -3.23 -5.51 -7.79
C ILE A 17 -3.04 -4.00 -7.69
N ARG A 18 -2.42 -3.49 -6.62
CA ARG A 18 -2.23 -2.04 -6.43
C ARG A 18 -1.36 -1.41 -7.52
N PRO A 19 -0.15 -1.90 -7.82
CA PRO A 19 0.62 -1.41 -8.97
C PRO A 19 -0.09 -1.62 -10.30
N ILE A 20 -0.82 -2.72 -10.50
CA ILE A 20 -1.62 -2.95 -11.72
C ILE A 20 -2.69 -1.88 -11.88
N ILE A 21 -3.38 -1.47 -10.79
CA ILE A 21 -4.37 -0.38 -10.83
C ILE A 21 -3.69 0.91 -11.32
N THR A 22 -2.54 1.27 -10.74
CA THR A 22 -1.81 2.48 -11.17
C THR A 22 -1.46 2.43 -12.66
N LEU A 23 -1.00 1.29 -13.17
CA LEU A 23 -0.65 1.14 -14.58
C LEU A 23 -1.89 1.23 -15.48
N LEU A 24 -2.98 0.54 -15.12
CA LEU A 24 -4.22 0.53 -15.91
C LEU A 24 -4.94 1.88 -15.90
N THR A 25 -5.01 2.55 -14.74
CA THR A 25 -5.62 3.88 -14.64
C THR A 25 -4.78 4.95 -15.32
N SER A 26 -3.45 4.84 -15.32
CA SER A 26 -2.58 5.71 -16.12
C SER A 26 -2.84 5.55 -17.61
N LYS A 27 -3.01 4.30 -18.08
CA LYS A 27 -3.39 4.03 -19.47
C LYS A 27 -4.79 4.55 -19.78
N LEU A 28 -5.76 4.37 -18.89
CA LEU A 28 -7.12 4.90 -19.02
C LEU A 28 -7.12 6.43 -19.12
N CYS A 29 -6.22 7.09 -18.40
CA CYS A 29 -6.04 8.53 -18.44
C CYS A 29 -5.18 9.03 -19.62
N ASN A 30 -4.74 8.14 -20.52
CA ASN A 30 -3.86 8.46 -21.65
C ASN A 30 -2.55 9.12 -21.19
N TYR A 31 -1.94 8.60 -20.14
CA TYR A 31 -0.63 9.08 -19.68
C TYR A 31 0.47 8.53 -20.57
N GLU A 32 1.28 9.41 -21.18
CA GLU A 32 2.35 9.05 -22.12
C GLU A 32 3.75 9.05 -21.48
N GLY A 33 3.88 9.56 -20.24
CA GLY A 33 5.15 9.59 -19.50
C GLY A 33 5.57 8.23 -18.92
N LYS A 34 6.69 8.21 -18.17
CA LYS A 34 7.23 7.00 -17.54
C LYS A 34 7.09 6.97 -16.01
N ASN A 35 6.75 8.10 -15.39
CA ASN A 35 6.71 8.22 -13.92
C ASN A 35 5.71 7.28 -13.25
N HIS A 36 4.64 6.87 -13.96
CA HIS A 36 3.68 5.90 -13.46
C HIS A 36 4.31 4.54 -13.11
N LEU A 37 5.42 4.15 -13.75
CA LEU A 37 6.15 2.92 -13.44
C LEU A 37 6.82 3.01 -12.06
N SER A 38 7.54 4.10 -11.81
CA SER A 38 8.19 4.36 -10.52
C SER A 38 7.17 4.53 -9.40
N LEU A 39 6.05 5.20 -9.67
CA LEU A 39 4.97 5.39 -8.68
C LEU A 39 4.20 4.09 -8.41
N ALA A 40 4.03 3.21 -9.40
CA ALA A 40 3.49 1.87 -9.18
C ALA A 40 4.42 1.04 -8.28
N ALA A 41 5.74 1.13 -8.47
CA ALA A 41 6.72 0.50 -7.58
C ALA A 41 6.70 1.12 -6.18
N CYS A 42 6.58 2.44 -6.08
CA CYS A 42 6.42 3.16 -4.81
C CYS A 42 5.23 2.61 -3.99
N ILE A 43 4.06 2.46 -4.60
CA ILE A 43 2.87 1.88 -3.95
C ILE A 43 3.11 0.46 -3.48
N GLU A 44 3.80 -0.35 -4.28
CA GLU A 44 4.12 -1.72 -3.88
C GLU A 44 5.15 -1.75 -2.74
N PHE A 45 6.09 -0.79 -2.68
CA PHE A 45 7.04 -0.66 -1.56
C PHE A 45 6.32 -0.28 -0.27
N ILE A 46 5.39 0.70 -0.30
CA ILE A 46 4.56 1.04 0.86
C ILE A 46 3.81 -0.20 1.34
N HIS A 47 3.12 -0.91 0.43
CA HIS A 47 2.37 -2.12 0.77
C HIS A 47 3.27 -3.22 1.35
N THR A 48 4.44 -3.45 0.76
CA THR A 48 5.36 -4.49 1.21
C THR A 48 5.94 -4.14 2.58
N ALA A 49 6.27 -2.87 2.84
CA ALA A 49 6.73 -2.41 4.13
C ALA A 49 5.68 -2.66 5.22
N THR A 50 4.40 -2.33 4.95
CA THR A 50 3.33 -2.61 5.91
C THR A 50 3.18 -4.11 6.18
N LEU A 51 3.27 -4.96 5.15
CA LEU A 51 3.22 -6.42 5.34
C LEU A 51 4.35 -6.94 6.24
N LEU A 52 5.59 -6.40 6.08
CA LEU A 52 6.73 -6.80 6.90
C LEU A 52 6.56 -6.40 8.37
N HIS A 53 5.97 -5.23 8.62
CA HIS A 53 5.67 -4.76 9.97
C HIS A 53 4.51 -5.55 10.58
N ASP A 54 3.44 -5.78 9.82
CA ASP A 54 2.27 -6.56 10.27
C ASP A 54 2.67 -7.99 10.66
N ASP A 55 3.50 -8.67 9.86
CA ASP A 55 3.95 -10.02 10.17
C ASP A 55 4.69 -10.11 11.51
N VAL A 56 5.42 -9.03 11.89
CA VAL A 56 6.08 -8.95 13.20
C VAL A 56 5.08 -8.67 14.31
N ILE A 57 4.13 -7.74 14.10
CA ILE A 57 3.11 -7.38 15.08
C ILE A 57 2.17 -8.55 15.37
N ASP A 58 1.76 -9.28 14.32
CA ASP A 58 0.85 -10.42 14.40
C ASP A 58 1.57 -11.73 14.77
N GLU A 59 2.91 -11.71 14.99
CA GLU A 59 3.76 -12.88 15.21
C GLU A 59 3.54 -13.99 14.16
N SER A 60 3.23 -13.57 12.93
CA SER A 60 2.90 -14.48 11.83
C SER A 60 4.10 -15.31 11.42
N LYS A 61 3.92 -16.63 11.28
CA LYS A 61 4.96 -17.55 10.80
C LYS A 61 4.82 -17.90 9.32
N LEU A 62 3.62 -17.80 8.78
CA LEU A 62 3.32 -18.15 7.40
C LEU A 62 2.52 -17.04 6.71
N ARG A 63 2.90 -16.72 5.47
CA ARG A 63 2.14 -15.86 4.57
C ARG A 63 2.01 -16.53 3.22
N ARG A 64 0.77 -16.77 2.78
CA ARG A 64 0.49 -17.51 1.52
C ARG A 64 1.15 -18.88 1.43
N GLY A 65 1.28 -19.58 2.55
CA GLY A 65 1.91 -20.88 2.61
C GLY A 65 3.45 -20.88 2.60
N VAL A 66 4.08 -19.69 2.60
CA VAL A 66 5.54 -19.51 2.69
C VAL A 66 5.87 -18.91 4.04
N ALA A 67 7.01 -19.31 4.63
CA ALA A 67 7.51 -18.74 5.87
C ALA A 67 7.68 -17.21 5.75
N THR A 68 7.27 -16.47 6.78
CA THR A 68 7.38 -15.01 6.81
C THR A 68 8.82 -14.54 6.93
N ALA A 69 9.09 -13.29 6.58
CA ALA A 69 10.44 -12.72 6.69
C ALA A 69 10.91 -12.66 8.14
N ASN A 70 10.05 -12.37 9.09
CA ASN A 70 10.38 -12.36 10.52
C ASN A 70 10.70 -13.75 11.06
N ASP A 71 10.07 -14.80 10.55
CA ASP A 71 10.36 -16.19 10.95
C ASP A 71 11.75 -16.65 10.45
N ILE A 72 12.15 -16.24 9.22
CA ILE A 72 13.43 -16.65 8.62
C ILE A 72 14.60 -15.75 9.04
N PHE A 73 14.41 -14.42 9.01
CA PHE A 73 15.48 -13.42 9.20
C PHE A 73 15.42 -12.73 10.55
N GLY A 74 14.39 -13.01 11.36
CA GLY A 74 14.14 -12.39 12.66
C GLY A 74 13.42 -11.05 12.59
N ASN A 75 12.71 -10.68 13.67
CA ASN A 75 11.89 -9.47 13.78
C ASN A 75 12.66 -8.20 13.48
N LYS A 76 13.90 -8.05 14.03
CA LYS A 76 14.72 -6.85 13.83
C LYS A 76 15.02 -6.61 12.34
N THR A 77 15.36 -7.67 11.62
CA THR A 77 15.65 -7.58 10.18
C THR A 77 14.40 -7.22 9.38
N SER A 78 13.26 -7.84 9.71
CA SER A 78 11.98 -7.56 9.04
C SER A 78 11.59 -6.10 9.19
N VAL A 79 11.65 -5.55 10.41
CA VAL A 79 11.34 -4.13 10.67
C VAL A 79 12.27 -3.21 9.89
N LEU A 80 13.60 -3.41 9.99
CA LEU A 80 14.58 -2.54 9.32
C LEU A 80 14.46 -2.57 7.79
N VAL A 81 14.12 -3.72 7.20
CA VAL A 81 13.90 -3.80 5.75
C VAL A 81 12.56 -3.16 5.37
N GLY A 82 11.54 -3.27 6.23
CA GLY A 82 10.30 -2.51 6.08
C GLY A 82 10.55 -1.00 6.05
N ASP A 83 11.32 -0.49 7.01
CA ASP A 83 11.71 0.93 7.08
C ASP A 83 12.52 1.36 5.84
N PHE A 84 13.42 0.51 5.36
CA PHE A 84 14.17 0.76 4.14
C PHE A 84 13.25 0.89 2.91
N LEU A 85 12.30 -0.03 2.73
CA LEU A 85 11.34 0.02 1.62
C LEU A 85 10.44 1.25 1.72
N PHE A 86 10.01 1.59 2.93
CA PHE A 86 9.21 2.77 3.17
C PHE A 86 9.98 4.06 2.85
N SER A 87 11.25 4.15 3.30
CA SER A 87 12.14 5.27 2.96
C SER A 87 12.38 5.36 1.45
N ARG A 88 12.61 4.23 0.77
CA ARG A 88 12.78 4.20 -0.68
C ARG A 88 11.51 4.64 -1.42
N SER A 89 10.33 4.38 -0.87
CA SER A 89 9.08 4.90 -1.45
C SER A 89 9.03 6.43 -1.44
N PHE A 90 9.51 7.09 -0.37
CA PHE A 90 9.60 8.56 -0.34
C PHE A 90 10.55 9.11 -1.40
N GLU A 91 11.71 8.48 -1.60
CA GLU A 91 12.64 8.89 -2.67
C GLU A 91 11.95 8.82 -4.03
N LEU A 92 11.24 7.71 -4.32
CA LEU A 92 10.48 7.56 -5.58
C LEU A 92 9.38 8.60 -5.74
N MET A 93 8.68 8.97 -4.65
CA MET A 93 7.67 10.04 -4.67
C MET A 93 8.28 11.39 -5.02
N VAL A 94 9.45 11.71 -4.45
CA VAL A 94 10.14 12.99 -4.69
C VAL A 94 10.70 13.05 -6.11
N GLU A 95 11.30 11.97 -6.58
CA GLU A 95 11.92 11.90 -7.89
C GLU A 95 10.90 11.92 -9.05
N ASN A 96 9.74 11.29 -8.87
CA ASN A 96 8.81 10.98 -9.96
C ASN A 96 7.41 11.57 -9.77
N GLY A 97 7.12 12.17 -8.62
CA GLY A 97 5.82 12.74 -8.27
C GLY A 97 5.80 14.26 -8.37
N SER A 98 4.61 14.79 -8.14
CA SER A 98 4.38 16.21 -7.87
C SER A 98 4.04 16.40 -6.38
N LYS A 99 4.00 17.64 -5.89
CA LYS A 99 3.54 17.93 -4.53
C LYS A 99 2.18 17.28 -4.24
N GLN A 100 1.25 17.33 -5.18
CA GLN A 100 -0.07 16.71 -5.03
C GLN A 100 0.02 15.18 -4.88
N ILE A 101 0.92 14.52 -5.62
CA ILE A 101 1.15 13.07 -5.48
C ILE A 101 1.76 12.75 -4.12
N LEU A 102 2.72 13.56 -3.65
CA LEU A 102 3.27 13.41 -2.30
C LEU A 102 2.16 13.52 -1.23
N GLU A 103 1.27 14.52 -1.35
CA GLU A 103 0.15 14.71 -0.43
C GLU A 103 -0.77 13.47 -0.40
N VAL A 104 -1.11 12.90 -1.56
CA VAL A 104 -1.95 11.70 -1.67
C VAL A 104 -1.28 10.49 -1.01
N LEU A 105 -0.04 10.20 -1.37
CA LEU A 105 0.65 8.99 -0.91
C LEU A 105 1.05 9.07 0.57
N SER A 106 1.49 10.25 1.05
CA SER A 106 1.77 10.46 2.48
C SER A 106 0.49 10.38 3.33
N SER A 107 -0.61 10.94 2.84
CA SER A 107 -1.92 10.82 3.50
C SER A 107 -2.40 9.37 3.56
N ALA A 108 -2.27 8.62 2.46
CA ALA A 108 -2.61 7.19 2.43
C ALA A 108 -1.76 6.39 3.43
N SER A 109 -0.44 6.64 3.48
CA SER A 109 0.48 6.00 4.41
C SER A 109 0.12 6.29 5.88
N SER A 110 -0.18 7.55 6.20
CA SER A 110 -0.65 7.94 7.53
C SER A 110 -1.99 7.28 7.89
N THR A 111 -2.90 7.17 6.93
CA THR A 111 -4.20 6.53 7.12
C THR A 111 -4.06 5.03 7.39
N ILE A 112 -3.15 4.34 6.67
CA ILE A 112 -2.85 2.93 6.93
C ILE A 112 -2.32 2.76 8.35
N ALA A 113 -1.32 3.53 8.76
CA ALA A 113 -0.75 3.44 10.10
C ALA A 113 -1.80 3.67 11.21
N LYS A 114 -2.69 4.65 11.04
CA LYS A 114 -3.83 4.86 11.96
C LYS A 114 -4.79 3.67 11.97
N GLY A 115 -5.05 3.06 10.80
CA GLY A 115 -5.89 1.87 10.70
C GLY A 115 -5.31 0.66 11.44
N GLU A 116 -3.98 0.47 11.36
CA GLU A 116 -3.29 -0.59 12.13
C GLU A 116 -3.41 -0.37 13.64
N VAL A 117 -3.14 0.85 14.11
CA VAL A 117 -3.31 1.19 15.53
C VAL A 117 -4.75 1.00 15.99
N LEU A 118 -5.74 1.39 15.18
CA LEU A 118 -7.15 1.17 15.50
C LEU A 118 -7.48 -0.33 15.56
N GLN A 119 -6.96 -1.12 14.63
CA GLN A 119 -7.16 -2.57 14.65
C GLN A 119 -6.64 -3.19 15.95
N LEU A 120 -5.47 -2.79 16.44
CA LEU A 120 -4.92 -3.30 17.69
C LEU A 120 -5.85 -3.05 18.90
N THR A 121 -6.60 -1.95 18.89
CA THR A 121 -7.56 -1.65 19.97
C THR A 121 -8.85 -2.50 19.92
N THR A 122 -9.08 -3.20 18.81
CA THR A 122 -10.30 -4.01 18.58
C THR A 122 -10.02 -5.52 18.53
N VAL A 123 -8.77 -5.93 18.70
CA VAL A 123 -8.38 -7.34 18.72
C VAL A 123 -9.09 -8.05 19.91
N ASN A 124 -9.74 -9.18 19.62
CA ASN A 124 -10.51 -9.98 20.58
C ASN A 124 -11.73 -9.27 21.20
N ASP A 125 -12.17 -8.13 20.65
CA ASP A 125 -13.38 -7.44 21.08
C ASP A 125 -14.58 -7.82 20.21
N CYS A 126 -15.41 -8.75 20.69
CA CYS A 126 -16.63 -9.19 20.01
C CYS A 126 -17.71 -8.10 19.94
N SER A 127 -17.55 -6.97 20.65
CA SER A 127 -18.47 -5.83 20.62
C SER A 127 -18.15 -4.81 19.53
N THR A 128 -17.06 -5.04 18.77
CA THR A 128 -16.65 -4.15 17.67
C THR A 128 -17.79 -3.92 16.69
N SER A 129 -18.16 -2.65 16.50
CA SER A 129 -19.27 -2.29 15.61
C SER A 129 -18.92 -2.52 14.14
N LYS A 130 -19.97 -2.75 13.31
CA LYS A 130 -19.79 -2.82 11.85
C LYS A 130 -19.14 -1.55 11.29
N GLU A 131 -19.45 -0.40 11.85
CA GLU A 131 -18.87 0.89 11.42
C GLU A 131 -17.36 0.92 11.69
N THR A 132 -16.94 0.53 12.90
CA THR A 132 -15.51 0.43 13.27
C THR A 132 -14.78 -0.55 12.36
N TYR A 133 -15.37 -1.72 12.11
CA TYR A 133 -14.81 -2.71 11.20
C TYR A 133 -14.61 -2.16 9.77
N LEU A 134 -15.64 -1.49 9.21
CA LEU A 134 -15.54 -0.88 7.89
C LEU A 134 -14.51 0.27 7.85
N ASN A 135 -14.36 1.02 8.95
CA ASN A 135 -13.35 2.06 9.05
C ASN A 135 -11.94 1.47 9.04
N ILE A 136 -11.70 0.37 9.75
CA ILE A 136 -10.42 -0.36 9.72
C ILE A 136 -10.11 -0.82 8.30
N ILE A 137 -11.05 -1.49 7.61
CA ILE A 137 -10.85 -1.95 6.23
C ILE A 137 -10.57 -0.78 5.29
N ASN A 138 -11.32 0.30 5.42
CA ASN A 138 -11.14 1.49 4.59
C ASN A 138 -9.73 2.08 4.80
N SER A 139 -9.30 2.19 6.04
CA SER A 139 -8.00 2.75 6.39
C SER A 139 -6.84 1.83 5.99
N LYS A 140 -6.89 0.56 6.40
CA LYS A 140 -5.80 -0.41 6.20
C LYS A 140 -5.63 -0.83 4.75
N THR A 141 -6.73 -0.98 4.01
CA THR A 141 -6.71 -1.58 2.67
C THR A 141 -7.14 -0.61 1.59
N ALA A 142 -8.34 0.01 1.70
CA ALA A 142 -8.92 0.77 0.61
C ALA A 142 -8.21 2.11 0.36
N SER A 143 -7.59 2.72 1.37
CA SER A 143 -6.84 3.98 1.22
C SER A 143 -5.72 3.90 0.18
N LEU A 144 -4.92 2.83 0.19
CA LEU A 144 -3.84 2.65 -0.78
C LEU A 144 -4.35 2.25 -2.17
N PHE A 145 -5.50 1.58 -2.27
CA PHE A 145 -6.17 1.33 -3.54
C PHE A 145 -6.68 2.62 -4.17
N ALA A 146 -7.28 3.50 -3.36
CA ALA A 146 -7.73 4.83 -3.81
C ALA A 146 -6.55 5.67 -4.30
N ALA A 147 -5.48 5.75 -3.50
CA ALA A 147 -4.26 6.46 -3.88
C ALA A 147 -3.66 5.92 -5.18
N ALA A 148 -3.61 4.58 -5.36
CA ALA A 148 -3.09 3.94 -6.57
C ALA A 148 -3.84 4.35 -7.84
N ALA A 149 -5.15 4.57 -7.74
CA ALA A 149 -5.96 5.04 -8.87
C ALA A 149 -5.87 6.56 -9.06
N GLU A 150 -5.87 7.33 -7.97
CA GLU A 150 -5.86 8.80 -7.97
C GLU A 150 -4.60 9.39 -8.61
N ILE A 151 -3.41 8.87 -8.23
CA ILE A 151 -2.13 9.41 -8.73
C ILE A 151 -2.03 9.38 -10.25
N SER A 152 -2.70 8.45 -10.89
CA SER A 152 -2.74 8.33 -12.36
C SER A 152 -3.49 9.51 -13.01
N ALA A 153 -4.60 9.93 -12.39
CA ALA A 153 -5.34 11.09 -12.85
C ALA A 153 -4.54 12.40 -12.66
N ILE A 154 -3.81 12.49 -11.54
CA ILE A 154 -2.92 13.62 -11.24
C ILE A 154 -1.79 13.69 -12.26
N LEU A 155 -1.07 12.58 -12.50
CA LEU A 155 -0.01 12.49 -13.51
C LEU A 155 -0.47 12.93 -14.90
N SER A 156 -1.72 12.62 -15.24
CA SER A 156 -2.33 12.91 -16.54
C SER A 156 -3.04 14.27 -16.57
N ASN A 157 -2.87 15.11 -15.55
CA ASN A 157 -3.50 16.43 -15.40
C ASN A 157 -5.03 16.40 -15.62
N LYS A 158 -5.70 15.33 -15.17
CA LYS A 158 -7.15 15.21 -15.27
C LYS A 158 -7.86 16.14 -14.27
N ASN A 159 -9.06 16.59 -14.65
CA ASN A 159 -9.88 17.45 -13.80
C ASN A 159 -10.34 16.71 -12.51
N LYS A 160 -10.86 17.47 -11.55
CA LYS A 160 -11.31 16.92 -10.25
C LYS A 160 -12.42 15.89 -10.37
N LEU A 161 -13.28 15.98 -11.40
CA LEU A 161 -14.33 15.00 -11.63
C LEU A 161 -13.74 13.59 -11.87
N ILE A 162 -12.74 13.50 -12.75
CA ILE A 162 -12.05 12.24 -13.07
C ILE A 162 -11.23 11.77 -11.88
N GLN A 163 -10.52 12.68 -11.18
CA GLN A 163 -9.78 12.33 -9.96
C GLN A 163 -10.72 11.70 -8.93
N ASN A 164 -11.87 12.34 -8.62
CA ASN A 164 -12.84 11.83 -7.65
C ASN A 164 -13.47 10.50 -8.08
N ALA A 165 -13.71 10.30 -9.37
CA ALA A 165 -14.22 9.04 -9.89
C ALA A 165 -13.21 7.89 -9.66
N LEU A 166 -11.91 8.13 -9.91
CA LEU A 166 -10.85 7.14 -9.68
C LEU A 166 -10.59 6.89 -8.20
N ILE A 167 -10.65 7.92 -7.34
CA ILE A 167 -10.61 7.74 -5.88
C ILE A 167 -11.74 6.80 -5.43
N THR A 168 -12.98 7.09 -5.85
CA THR A 168 -14.15 6.29 -5.50
C THR A 168 -14.03 4.86 -6.00
N TYR A 169 -13.58 4.68 -7.25
CA TYR A 169 -13.33 3.36 -7.82
C TYR A 169 -12.31 2.57 -6.99
N GLY A 170 -11.14 3.16 -6.71
CA GLY A 170 -10.09 2.51 -5.93
C GLY A 170 -10.57 2.16 -4.52
N GLN A 171 -11.27 3.09 -3.86
CA GLN A 171 -11.81 2.87 -2.52
C GLN A 171 -12.81 1.72 -2.48
N LYS A 172 -13.80 1.71 -3.39
CA LYS A 172 -14.81 0.63 -3.44
C LYS A 172 -14.18 -0.71 -3.79
N LEU A 173 -13.23 -0.73 -4.72
CA LEU A 173 -12.48 -1.94 -5.05
C LEU A 173 -11.67 -2.45 -3.86
N GLY A 174 -11.00 -1.57 -3.11
CA GLY A 174 -10.24 -1.92 -1.92
C GLY A 174 -11.12 -2.51 -0.82
N ILE A 175 -12.30 -1.94 -0.56
CA ILE A 175 -13.28 -2.47 0.40
C ILE A 175 -13.77 -3.85 -0.03
N ALA A 176 -14.10 -4.04 -1.32
CA ALA A 176 -14.60 -5.32 -1.84
C ALA A 176 -13.49 -6.39 -1.89
N PHE A 177 -12.23 -6.00 -1.96
CA PHE A 177 -11.09 -6.90 -2.00
C PHE A 177 -10.74 -7.49 -0.63
N GLN A 178 -10.98 -6.75 0.45
CA GLN A 178 -10.76 -7.18 1.83
C GLN A 178 -11.80 -8.23 2.26
#